data_96924439672a418e544923e9d220296a
#
_entry.id   96924439672a418e544923e9d220296a
#
_cell.length_a   1.000
_cell.length_b   1.000
_cell.length_c   1.000
_cell.angle_alpha   90.00
_cell.angle_beta   90.00
_cell.angle_gamma   90.00
#
_symmetry.space_group_name_H-M   'P 1'
#
loop_
_entity.id
_entity.type
_entity.pdbx_description
1 polymer ?
#
loop_
_entity_poly.entity_id
_entity_poly.type
_entity_poly.pdbx_seq_one_letter_code
_entity_poly.pdbx_strand_id
1 'polypeptide(L)'
;MNESNDEDETEQSRPVGHSRRDFIVSAAAAVASVGAANLLNLQPAEGANAKNSDAIGNGPYPTEGMAAYSPTGPHKLMNFQRRALGPKDVAIKIHYCGVCHSDIHTSRGDWGKIQYPQIVGHELAGEVVAVGSSVSKFTVGARVGVGTMVNSCRICSECQAGHENYCLNGNTQTYGSKDKDGTITQGGYSTFVVVDEDFVINIPDAIDLAEAGPLLCAAITVYSPLRRWGVSPGKKVVIVGMGGLGHLAVKLAAALGAEVTVFTTSPDKIEDAKRFGAKEVVINEEGADFSKLKHAFDFALDTVPYKHDLNPFIPLLKRDATYCRVGVGTVVDSNEIGQMNLVLYRNALAGSNTGGIQETQDTVDFCALNKIRPEITKISMNGIDEAWKRFSTSKRGIDSSSIWEVYNAI
;
A
#
# COMPACT_ATOMS: atom_id res chain seq x y z
N MET A 1 -75.90 6.89 16.37
CA MET A 1 -76.47 6.24 15.22
C MET A 1 -75.26 5.79 14.44
N ASN A 2 -74.76 4.59 14.69
CA ASN A 2 -75.05 3.32 14.01
C ASN A 2 -74.68 3.42 12.52
N GLU A 3 -73.85 2.65 11.92
CA GLU A 3 -73.47 1.21 11.96
C GLU A 3 -72.20 1.05 11.14
N SER A 4 -71.18 0.34 11.51
CA SER A 4 -70.89 -1.08 11.47
C SER A 4 -70.39 -1.61 10.08
N ASN A 5 -69.22 -2.28 10.16
CA ASN A 5 -68.76 -3.43 9.34
C ASN A 5 -68.30 -3.14 7.91
N ASP A 6 -67.24 -3.70 7.37
CA ASP A 6 -66.74 -5.06 7.47
C ASP A 6 -65.26 -5.13 7.05
N GLU A 7 -64.61 -6.15 7.51
CA GLU A 7 -63.26 -6.63 7.23
C GLU A 7 -63.07 -7.02 5.77
N ASP A 8 -61.88 -6.72 5.22
CA ASP A 8 -61.31 -7.61 4.19
C ASP A 8 -59.76 -7.63 4.35
N GLU A 9 -59.27 -8.74 4.85
CA GLU A 9 -57.86 -9.11 4.91
C GLU A 9 -57.35 -9.47 3.54
N THR A 10 -56.49 -8.68 2.97
CA THR A 10 -55.63 -9.11 1.87
C THR A 10 -54.18 -9.23 2.36
N GLU A 11 -53.82 -10.47 2.56
CA GLU A 11 -52.50 -10.99 2.80
C GLU A 11 -51.52 -10.57 1.67
N GLN A 12 -50.71 -9.52 1.86
CA GLN A 12 -49.61 -9.19 0.96
C GLN A 12 -48.34 -9.90 1.40
N SER A 13 -47.94 -10.89 0.63
CA SER A 13 -46.69 -11.63 0.69
C SER A 13 -45.46 -10.72 0.72
N ARG A 14 -44.66 -10.85 1.78
CA ARG A 14 -43.33 -10.21 1.90
C ARG A 14 -42.34 -10.89 0.95
N PRO A 15 -41.48 -10.14 0.24
CA PRO A 15 -40.42 -10.75 -0.54
C PRO A 15 -39.37 -11.36 0.40
N VAL A 16 -39.00 -12.60 0.14
CA VAL A 16 -37.94 -13.37 0.82
C VAL A 16 -36.60 -12.71 0.52
N GLY A 17 -35.96 -12.20 1.55
CA GLY A 17 -34.61 -11.65 1.44
C GLY A 17 -33.59 -12.78 1.28
N HIS A 18 -32.87 -12.77 0.16
CA HIS A 18 -31.76 -13.69 -0.04
C HIS A 18 -30.60 -13.31 0.88
N SER A 19 -30.13 -14.28 1.64
CA SER A 19 -29.00 -14.18 2.56
C SER A 19 -27.69 -14.01 1.77
N ARG A 20 -26.76 -13.21 2.30
CA ARG A 20 -25.41 -13.00 1.74
C ARG A 20 -24.57 -14.28 1.57
N ARG A 21 -25.03 -15.41 2.08
CA ARG A 21 -24.36 -16.73 1.93
C ARG A 21 -24.58 -17.37 0.56
N ASP A 22 -25.65 -17.03 -0.15
CA ASP A 22 -25.97 -17.68 -1.42
C ASP A 22 -25.16 -17.12 -2.60
N PHE A 23 -24.49 -15.98 -2.44
CA PHE A 23 -23.66 -15.36 -3.49
C PHE A 23 -22.25 -15.94 -3.58
N ILE A 24 -21.76 -16.65 -2.56
CA ILE A 24 -20.40 -17.22 -2.51
C ILE A 24 -20.34 -18.61 -3.17
N VAL A 25 -21.44 -19.33 -3.28
CA VAL A 25 -21.47 -20.70 -3.82
C VAL A 25 -21.52 -20.75 -5.35
N SER A 26 -21.97 -19.68 -6.02
CA SER A 26 -22.09 -19.67 -7.49
C SER A 26 -20.83 -19.29 -8.26
N ALA A 27 -19.79 -18.80 -7.60
CA ALA A 27 -18.51 -18.44 -8.25
C ALA A 27 -17.46 -19.56 -8.23
N ALA A 28 -17.68 -20.64 -7.46
CA ALA A 28 -16.73 -21.76 -7.33
C ALA A 28 -16.93 -22.90 -8.33
N ALA A 29 -17.96 -22.86 -9.16
CA ALA A 29 -18.32 -23.98 -10.06
C ALA A 29 -17.78 -23.86 -11.49
N ALA A 30 -17.02 -22.84 -11.84
CA ALA A 30 -16.55 -22.60 -13.22
C ALA A 30 -15.05 -22.85 -13.47
N VAL A 31 -14.29 -23.40 -12.51
CA VAL A 31 -12.83 -23.65 -12.67
C VAL A 31 -12.43 -25.12 -12.45
N ALA A 32 -13.36 -26.04 -12.36
CA ALA A 32 -13.05 -27.45 -12.11
C ALA A 32 -13.31 -28.33 -13.35
N SER A 33 -12.64 -28.05 -14.48
CA SER A 33 -12.58 -29.02 -15.58
C SER A 33 -11.41 -28.77 -16.55
N VAL A 34 -10.17 -28.79 -16.08
CA VAL A 34 -8.98 -29.21 -16.86
C VAL A 34 -7.89 -29.59 -15.86
N GLY A 35 -7.53 -30.88 -15.80
CA GLY A 35 -6.25 -31.28 -15.19
C GLY A 35 -6.29 -32.36 -14.11
N ALA A 36 -7.02 -33.46 -14.36
CA ALA A 36 -6.80 -34.69 -13.61
C ALA A 36 -5.97 -35.67 -14.47
N ALA A 37 -4.66 -35.54 -14.41
CA ALA A 37 -3.71 -36.63 -14.77
C ALA A 37 -2.30 -36.22 -14.33
N ASN A 38 -1.82 -36.85 -13.27
CA ASN A 38 -0.46 -37.14 -12.86
C ASN A 38 -0.22 -36.91 -11.36
N LEU A 39 -0.87 -37.74 -10.56
CA LEU A 39 -0.41 -38.05 -9.20
C LEU A 39 0.33 -39.41 -9.30
N LEU A 40 1.61 -39.40 -9.52
CA LEU A 40 2.48 -40.55 -9.24
C LEU A 40 3.86 -40.04 -8.83
N ASN A 41 4.21 -40.36 -7.59
CA ASN A 41 5.59 -40.46 -7.04
C ASN A 41 6.42 -39.17 -6.94
N LEU A 42 6.23 -38.45 -5.85
CA LEU A 42 7.31 -37.69 -5.24
C LEU A 42 7.73 -38.38 -3.94
N GLN A 43 8.81 -39.16 -4.02
CA GLN A 43 9.58 -39.56 -2.85
C GLN A 43 10.22 -38.32 -2.22
N PRO A 44 10.34 -38.24 -0.87
CA PRO A 44 11.06 -37.14 -0.26
C PRO A 44 12.52 -37.20 -0.67
N ALA A 45 13.03 -36.11 -1.21
CA ALA A 45 14.45 -35.94 -1.46
C ALA A 45 15.18 -35.87 -0.13
N GLU A 46 15.91 -36.92 0.21
CA GLU A 46 16.86 -36.89 1.31
C GLU A 46 17.98 -35.89 1.02
N GLY A 47 18.14 -34.95 1.97
CA GLY A 47 19.40 -34.39 2.37
C GLY A 47 20.36 -33.86 1.33
N ALA A 48 20.19 -32.62 0.90
CA ALA A 48 21.35 -31.79 0.58
C ALA A 48 21.79 -31.06 1.85
N ASN A 49 22.76 -31.61 2.55
CA ASN A 49 23.54 -30.94 3.58
C ASN A 49 24.28 -29.75 2.95
N ALA A 50 23.65 -28.62 2.82
CA ALA A 50 24.35 -27.36 2.63
C ALA A 50 24.97 -26.99 3.99
N LYS A 51 26.25 -27.25 4.12
CA LYS A 51 27.11 -26.63 5.12
C LYS A 51 27.03 -25.13 4.90
N ASN A 52 26.20 -24.45 5.67
CA ASN A 52 26.24 -23.00 5.76
C ASN A 52 26.79 -22.65 7.14
N SER A 53 28.08 -22.40 7.14
CA SER A 53 28.79 -21.67 8.19
C SER A 53 28.32 -20.23 8.11
N ASP A 54 27.73 -19.74 9.12
CA ASP A 54 27.43 -18.39 9.60
C ASP A 54 25.96 -18.24 9.96
N ALA A 55 25.46 -19.19 10.77
CA ALA A 55 24.19 -18.99 11.46
C ALA A 55 24.35 -17.79 12.38
N ILE A 56 23.85 -16.64 11.97
CA ILE A 56 23.69 -15.47 12.82
C ILE A 56 22.80 -15.93 13.98
N GLY A 57 23.35 -15.96 15.22
CA GLY A 57 22.64 -16.46 16.41
C GLY A 57 21.34 -15.68 16.68
N ASN A 58 20.69 -15.96 17.82
CA ASN A 58 19.39 -15.35 18.18
C ASN A 58 19.45 -13.85 18.53
N GLY A 59 20.56 -13.15 18.21
CA GLY A 59 20.76 -11.73 18.51
C GLY A 59 21.22 -11.44 19.96
N PRO A 60 21.29 -10.16 20.39
CA PRO A 60 20.91 -8.95 19.64
C PRO A 60 21.76 -8.73 18.39
N TYR A 61 21.20 -8.03 17.39
CA TYR A 61 21.85 -7.86 16.08
C TYR A 61 22.48 -6.48 15.96
N PRO A 62 23.80 -6.37 15.81
CA PRO A 62 24.47 -5.11 15.45
C PRO A 62 23.92 -4.57 14.15
N THR A 63 23.52 -3.32 14.16
CA THR A 63 22.81 -2.71 13.02
C THR A 63 23.39 -1.32 12.77
N GLU A 64 23.62 -1.03 11.49
CA GLU A 64 23.98 0.30 11.02
C GLU A 64 22.79 0.90 10.27
N GLY A 65 22.61 2.22 10.36
CA GLY A 65 21.54 2.90 9.63
C GLY A 65 21.76 4.39 9.50
N MET A 66 21.06 5.00 8.56
CA MET A 66 21.06 6.44 8.35
C MET A 66 19.93 7.08 9.15
N ALA A 67 20.27 7.82 10.19
CA ALA A 67 19.34 8.45 11.10
C ALA A 67 19.20 9.95 10.85
N ALA A 68 17.98 10.47 10.92
CA ALA A 68 17.71 11.89 11.07
C ALA A 68 17.95 12.30 12.54
N TYR A 69 18.67 13.39 12.74
CA TYR A 69 18.95 13.97 14.07
C TYR A 69 18.18 15.26 14.32
N SER A 70 17.49 15.76 13.32
CA SER A 70 16.62 16.93 13.38
C SER A 70 15.65 16.94 12.19
N PRO A 71 14.61 17.77 12.18
CA PRO A 71 13.62 17.82 11.10
C PRO A 71 14.17 18.12 9.70
N THR A 72 15.28 18.83 9.62
CA THR A 72 15.86 19.37 8.36
C THR A 72 17.35 19.09 8.19
N GLY A 73 17.97 18.43 9.16
CA GLY A 73 19.39 18.10 9.09
C GLY A 73 19.67 16.92 8.16
N PRO A 74 20.94 16.78 7.73
CA PRO A 74 21.33 15.61 6.95
C PRO A 74 21.26 14.34 7.81
N HIS A 75 21.02 13.22 7.14
CA HIS A 75 21.12 11.91 7.78
C HIS A 75 22.59 11.63 8.16
N LYS A 76 22.77 10.94 9.29
CA LYS A 76 24.09 10.51 9.77
C LYS A 76 24.06 9.04 10.11
N LEU A 77 25.20 8.38 9.89
CA LEU A 77 25.37 6.99 10.27
C LEU A 77 25.16 6.83 11.79
N MET A 78 24.33 5.88 12.17
CA MET A 78 24.06 5.49 13.56
C MET A 78 24.25 3.98 13.70
N ASN A 79 25.07 3.60 14.69
CA ASN A 79 25.21 2.21 15.10
C ASN A 79 24.32 1.94 16.30
N PHE A 80 23.56 0.86 16.26
CA PHE A 80 22.66 0.46 17.34
C PHE A 80 22.45 -1.06 17.35
N GLN A 81 21.67 -1.54 18.30
CA GLN A 81 21.34 -2.96 18.40
C GLN A 81 19.85 -3.16 18.14
N ARG A 82 19.53 -4.11 17.27
CA ARG A 82 18.19 -4.68 17.24
C ARG A 82 18.06 -5.70 18.35
N ARG A 83 16.86 -5.83 18.92
CA ARG A 83 16.58 -6.82 19.98
C ARG A 83 16.88 -8.26 19.55
N ALA A 84 17.06 -9.13 20.50
CA ALA A 84 17.10 -10.57 20.26
C ALA A 84 15.74 -11.09 19.77
N LEU A 85 15.74 -12.25 19.11
CA LEU A 85 14.54 -12.93 18.67
C LEU A 85 13.66 -13.37 19.85
N GLY A 86 12.40 -12.97 19.81
CA GLY A 86 11.33 -13.66 20.52
C GLY A 86 10.89 -14.94 19.79
N PRO A 87 10.02 -15.76 20.41
CA PRO A 87 9.62 -17.04 19.84
C PRO A 87 8.99 -16.94 18.43
N LYS A 88 8.28 -15.87 18.13
CA LYS A 88 7.59 -15.62 16.84
C LYS A 88 8.28 -14.60 15.95
N ASP A 89 9.50 -14.20 16.28
CA ASP A 89 10.21 -13.17 15.53
C ASP A 89 11.03 -13.75 14.40
N VAL A 90 11.16 -12.93 13.37
CA VAL A 90 12.02 -13.15 12.21
C VAL A 90 13.08 -12.05 12.19
N ALA A 91 14.36 -12.41 12.08
CA ALA A 91 15.44 -11.47 11.81
C ALA A 91 15.67 -11.42 10.30
N ILE A 92 15.62 -10.21 9.74
CA ILE A 92 15.74 -9.97 8.33
C ILE A 92 16.96 -9.08 8.07
N LYS A 93 17.88 -9.55 7.22
CA LYS A 93 18.91 -8.70 6.62
C LYS A 93 18.24 -7.89 5.49
N ILE A 94 18.23 -6.58 5.66
CA ILE A 94 17.65 -5.68 4.68
C ILE A 94 18.62 -5.53 3.51
N HIS A 95 18.16 -5.76 2.29
CA HIS A 95 18.93 -5.55 1.07
C HIS A 95 18.54 -4.23 0.42
N TYR A 96 17.26 -3.88 0.44
CA TYR A 96 16.73 -2.64 -0.16
C TYR A 96 15.67 -2.03 0.73
N CYS A 97 15.58 -0.70 0.69
CA CYS A 97 14.47 0.03 1.28
C CYS A 97 14.06 1.18 0.36
N GLY A 98 12.78 1.28 0.06
CA GLY A 98 12.24 2.38 -0.73
C GLY A 98 12.25 3.70 0.05
N VAL A 99 12.37 4.81 -0.70
CA VAL A 99 12.29 6.17 -0.18
C VAL A 99 10.90 6.73 -0.47
N CYS A 100 10.16 7.08 0.57
CA CYS A 100 8.78 7.55 0.48
C CYS A 100 8.62 8.97 1.03
N HIS A 101 7.63 9.73 0.52
CA HIS A 101 7.25 11.02 1.10
C HIS A 101 6.83 10.91 2.57
N SER A 102 6.26 9.78 2.99
CA SER A 102 5.90 9.53 4.39
C SER A 102 7.11 9.56 5.31
N ASP A 103 8.27 9.10 4.85
CA ASP A 103 9.53 9.17 5.61
C ASP A 103 9.93 10.62 5.86
N ILE A 104 9.79 11.47 4.82
CA ILE A 104 10.10 12.91 4.88
C ILE A 104 9.14 13.63 5.83
N HIS A 105 7.82 13.41 5.67
CA HIS A 105 6.80 14.06 6.50
C HIS A 105 6.95 13.67 7.98
N THR A 106 7.17 12.38 8.25
CA THR A 106 7.38 11.92 9.62
C THR A 106 8.66 12.49 10.21
N SER A 107 9.78 12.44 9.48
CA SER A 107 11.05 12.98 9.95
C SER A 107 11.00 14.48 10.21
N ARG A 108 10.20 15.25 9.45
CA ARG A 108 9.99 16.69 9.65
C ARG A 108 9.03 17.01 10.78
N GLY A 109 8.27 16.02 11.27
CA GLY A 109 7.23 16.22 12.26
C GLY A 109 5.92 16.79 11.70
N ASP A 110 5.71 16.73 10.39
CA ASP A 110 4.51 17.21 9.70
C ASP A 110 3.24 16.47 10.15
N TRP A 111 3.38 15.24 10.61
CA TRP A 111 2.31 14.36 11.09
C TRP A 111 2.31 14.17 12.61
N GLY A 112 3.17 14.88 13.32
CA GLY A 112 3.32 14.80 14.77
C GLY A 112 4.79 14.74 15.18
N LYS A 113 5.02 14.95 16.48
CA LYS A 113 6.38 14.94 17.03
C LYS A 113 6.97 13.53 17.00
N ILE A 114 8.21 13.44 16.55
CA ILE A 114 9.03 12.24 16.68
C ILE A 114 10.21 12.47 17.63
N GLN A 115 10.79 11.39 18.10
CA GLN A 115 12.01 11.41 18.92
C GLN A 115 13.24 11.23 18.03
N TYR A 116 14.22 12.12 18.12
CA TYR A 116 15.50 11.98 17.45
C TYR A 116 16.56 11.38 18.38
N PRO A 117 17.58 10.64 17.85
CA PRO A 117 17.73 10.28 16.45
C PRO A 117 16.69 9.24 16.00
N GLN A 118 16.22 9.35 14.75
CA GLN A 118 15.26 8.43 14.18
C GLN A 118 15.72 7.91 12.82
N ILE A 119 15.77 6.59 12.67
CA ILE A 119 15.89 5.93 11.37
C ILE A 119 14.47 5.71 10.84
N VAL A 120 14.18 6.25 9.66
CA VAL A 120 12.91 6.06 8.96
C VAL A 120 13.05 4.97 7.87
N GLY A 121 12.06 4.80 7.00
CA GLY A 121 11.99 3.77 5.97
C GLY A 121 11.02 2.66 6.35
N HIS A 122 9.99 2.44 5.51
CA HIS A 122 8.92 1.46 5.75
C HIS A 122 8.61 0.61 4.51
N GLU A 123 9.57 0.48 3.63
CA GLU A 123 9.48 -0.28 2.37
C GLU A 123 10.65 -1.24 2.27
N LEU A 124 10.76 -2.14 3.27
CA LEU A 124 11.90 -3.00 3.46
C LEU A 124 11.77 -4.28 2.62
N ALA A 125 12.85 -4.64 1.93
CA ALA A 125 12.96 -5.92 1.24
C ALA A 125 14.31 -6.57 1.58
N GLY A 126 14.31 -7.86 1.86
CA GLY A 126 15.51 -8.57 2.29
C GLY A 126 15.31 -10.06 2.41
N GLU A 127 16.19 -10.69 3.18
CA GLU A 127 16.22 -12.12 3.41
C GLU A 127 16.19 -12.44 4.90
N VAL A 128 15.48 -13.50 5.25
CA VAL A 128 15.46 -14.06 6.60
C VAL A 128 16.81 -14.66 6.93
N VAL A 129 17.43 -14.23 8.02
CA VAL A 129 18.73 -14.74 8.48
C VAL A 129 18.62 -15.58 9.76
N ALA A 130 17.55 -15.38 10.54
CA ALA A 130 17.26 -16.21 11.71
C ALA A 130 15.76 -16.16 12.02
N VAL A 131 15.25 -17.20 12.67
CA VAL A 131 13.84 -17.33 13.07
C VAL A 131 13.72 -17.77 14.52
N GLY A 132 12.71 -17.27 15.23
CA GLY A 132 12.37 -17.69 16.57
C GLY A 132 11.83 -19.12 16.63
N SER A 133 11.83 -19.71 17.81
CA SER A 133 11.51 -21.14 18.03
C SER A 133 10.07 -21.54 17.66
N SER A 134 9.17 -20.59 17.53
CA SER A 134 7.74 -20.81 17.21
C SER A 134 7.34 -20.21 15.86
N VAL A 135 8.30 -19.75 15.06
CA VAL A 135 8.06 -19.28 13.69
C VAL A 135 7.70 -20.47 12.82
N SER A 136 6.64 -20.33 12.05
CA SER A 136 6.10 -21.36 11.17
C SER A 136 5.94 -20.93 9.71
N LYS A 137 5.87 -19.60 9.46
CA LYS A 137 5.60 -19.05 8.12
C LYS A 137 6.84 -18.90 7.26
N PHE A 138 8.03 -18.77 7.88
CA PHE A 138 9.26 -18.44 7.17
C PHE A 138 10.42 -19.33 7.62
N THR A 139 11.38 -19.52 6.72
CA THR A 139 12.64 -20.22 6.95
C THR A 139 13.80 -19.29 6.62
N VAL A 140 15.00 -19.60 7.15
CA VAL A 140 16.22 -18.88 6.79
C VAL A 140 16.46 -18.96 5.28
N GLY A 141 16.83 -17.83 4.67
CA GLY A 141 16.96 -17.65 3.22
C GLY A 141 15.67 -17.25 2.50
N ALA A 142 14.52 -17.21 3.19
CA ALA A 142 13.28 -16.74 2.58
C ALA A 142 13.37 -15.25 2.19
N ARG A 143 12.88 -14.92 1.00
CA ARG A 143 12.78 -13.55 0.49
C ARG A 143 11.53 -12.90 1.04
N VAL A 144 11.71 -11.79 1.75
CA VAL A 144 10.64 -11.18 2.53
C VAL A 144 10.68 -9.66 2.47
N GLY A 145 9.56 -9.05 2.88
CA GLY A 145 9.47 -7.61 3.07
C GLY A 145 8.69 -7.23 4.31
N VAL A 146 8.88 -5.99 4.76
CA VAL A 146 8.14 -5.37 5.86
C VAL A 146 7.64 -4.01 5.37
N GLY A 147 6.34 -3.79 5.51
CA GLY A 147 5.68 -2.55 5.10
C GLY A 147 5.60 -1.51 6.20
N THR A 148 4.47 -0.82 6.27
CA THR A 148 4.26 0.35 7.13
C THR A 148 4.13 0.04 8.61
N MET A 149 3.84 -1.21 8.99
CA MET A 149 3.61 -1.61 10.38
C MET A 149 4.31 -2.92 10.73
N VAL A 150 4.69 -3.04 12.01
CA VAL A 150 5.38 -4.21 12.56
C VAL A 150 4.60 -4.90 13.68
N ASN A 151 3.48 -4.33 14.11
CA ASN A 151 2.60 -4.92 15.12
C ASN A 151 1.23 -4.24 15.17
N SER A 152 0.25 -4.95 15.78
CA SER A 152 -1.08 -4.44 16.13
C SER A 152 -1.57 -5.13 17.41
N CYS A 153 -2.75 -4.76 17.91
CA CYS A 153 -3.31 -5.44 19.08
C CYS A 153 -3.81 -6.86 18.80
N ARG A 154 -4.12 -7.22 17.55
CA ARG A 154 -4.58 -8.54 17.04
C ARG A 154 -5.93 -9.03 17.59
N ILE A 155 -6.55 -8.30 18.52
CA ILE A 155 -7.77 -8.72 19.22
C ILE A 155 -9.00 -7.84 18.98
N CYS A 156 -8.83 -6.62 18.46
CA CYS A 156 -9.97 -5.78 18.12
C CYS A 156 -10.64 -6.24 16.81
N SER A 157 -11.86 -5.76 16.57
CA SER A 157 -12.66 -6.13 15.38
C SER A 157 -11.91 -5.89 14.08
N GLU A 158 -11.18 -4.78 13.97
CA GLU A 158 -10.42 -4.43 12.76
C GLU A 158 -9.27 -5.42 12.53
N CYS A 159 -8.48 -5.72 13.56
CA CYS A 159 -7.40 -6.71 13.44
C CYS A 159 -7.93 -8.11 13.11
N GLN A 160 -9.04 -8.53 13.72
CA GLN A 160 -9.66 -9.81 13.42
C GLN A 160 -10.27 -9.89 12.01
N ALA A 161 -10.59 -8.74 11.43
CA ALA A 161 -11.05 -8.61 10.05
C ALA A 161 -9.90 -8.50 9.01
N GLY A 162 -8.63 -8.51 9.45
CA GLY A 162 -7.47 -8.33 8.59
C GLY A 162 -7.20 -6.87 8.21
N HIS A 163 -7.69 -5.95 9.02
CA HIS A 163 -7.51 -4.50 8.84
C HIS A 163 -6.60 -3.94 9.94
N GLU A 164 -5.40 -4.49 10.10
CA GLU A 164 -4.46 -4.10 11.15
C GLU A 164 -4.04 -2.63 11.04
N ASN A 165 -4.06 -2.07 9.83
CA ASN A 165 -3.84 -0.65 9.55
C ASN A 165 -4.87 0.27 10.22
N TYR A 166 -6.06 -0.24 10.53
CA TYR A 166 -7.13 0.45 11.28
C TYR A 166 -7.30 -0.06 12.71
N CYS A 167 -6.27 -0.66 13.31
CA CYS A 167 -6.32 -1.18 14.66
C CYS A 167 -6.89 -0.16 15.66
N LEU A 168 -7.97 -0.51 16.37
CA LEU A 168 -8.67 0.41 17.29
C LEU A 168 -7.81 0.80 18.52
N ASN A 169 -6.80 0.00 18.84
CA ASN A 169 -5.85 0.28 19.92
C ASN A 169 -4.53 0.89 19.40
N GLY A 170 -4.50 1.28 18.13
CA GLY A 170 -3.28 1.72 17.43
C GLY A 170 -2.42 0.54 16.98
N ASN A 171 -1.84 0.66 15.79
CA ASN A 171 -0.80 -0.26 15.32
C ASN A 171 0.58 0.29 15.66
N THR A 172 1.60 -0.57 15.65
CA THR A 172 2.99 -0.17 15.78
C THR A 172 3.58 0.04 14.39
N GLN A 173 3.91 1.29 14.08
CA GLN A 173 4.55 1.63 12.81
C GLN A 173 5.98 1.08 12.75
N THR A 174 6.50 0.88 11.55
CA THR A 174 7.86 0.35 11.31
C THR A 174 8.95 1.26 11.89
N TYR A 175 8.64 2.54 12.07
CA TYR A 175 9.49 3.51 12.78
C TYR A 175 8.67 4.53 13.57
N GLY A 176 9.30 5.16 14.56
CA GLY A 176 8.71 6.26 15.34
C GLY A 176 7.59 5.86 16.31
N SER A 177 7.27 4.59 16.42
CA SER A 177 6.29 4.06 17.35
C SER A 177 6.94 3.40 18.56
N LYS A 178 6.21 3.27 19.64
CA LYS A 178 6.64 2.49 20.82
C LYS A 178 6.31 1.01 20.60
N ASP A 179 7.32 0.15 20.57
CA ASP A 179 7.14 -1.30 20.45
C ASP A 179 6.75 -1.93 21.80
N LYS A 180 6.45 -3.23 21.81
CA LYS A 180 6.03 -4.02 23.00
C LYS A 180 7.04 -3.97 24.15
N ASP A 181 8.34 -3.92 23.83
CA ASP A 181 9.42 -3.81 24.81
C ASP A 181 9.64 -2.37 25.33
N GLY A 182 8.86 -1.41 24.84
CA GLY A 182 8.93 0.00 25.21
C GLY A 182 9.94 0.82 24.43
N THR A 183 10.73 0.21 23.54
CA THR A 183 11.68 0.91 22.67
C THR A 183 10.96 1.63 21.52
N ILE A 184 11.62 2.63 20.94
CA ILE A 184 11.11 3.32 19.75
C ILE A 184 11.56 2.55 18.51
N THR A 185 10.60 2.17 17.68
CA THR A 185 10.89 1.46 16.42
C THR A 185 11.79 2.28 15.50
N GLN A 186 12.77 1.63 14.90
CA GLN A 186 13.69 2.18 13.93
C GLN A 186 13.43 1.54 12.58
N GLY A 187 13.40 2.34 11.52
CA GLY A 187 12.98 1.92 10.19
C GLY A 187 14.05 1.20 9.37
N GLY A 188 13.75 1.10 8.09
CA GLY A 188 14.48 0.31 7.10
C GLY A 188 15.67 1.00 6.46
N TYR A 189 15.95 2.28 6.76
CA TYR A 189 17.24 2.88 6.36
C TYR A 189 18.36 2.31 7.21
N SER A 190 18.39 1.00 7.36
CA SER A 190 19.30 0.23 8.20
C SER A 190 19.57 -1.15 7.62
N THR A 191 20.53 -1.87 8.20
CA THR A 191 20.97 -3.17 7.70
C THR A 191 20.14 -4.36 8.18
N PHE A 192 19.42 -4.23 9.32
CA PHE A 192 18.61 -5.29 9.91
C PHE A 192 17.28 -4.81 10.46
N VAL A 193 16.30 -5.71 10.51
CA VAL A 193 15.08 -5.57 11.29
C VAL A 193 14.73 -6.90 11.98
N VAL A 194 14.13 -6.82 13.17
CA VAL A 194 13.53 -7.96 13.88
C VAL A 194 12.06 -7.67 14.06
N VAL A 195 11.20 -8.55 13.55
CA VAL A 195 9.76 -8.35 13.49
C VAL A 195 9.02 -9.67 13.68
N ASP A 196 7.82 -9.62 14.24
CA ASP A 196 6.94 -10.79 14.39
C ASP A 196 6.52 -11.33 13.00
N GLU A 197 6.51 -12.66 12.81
CA GLU A 197 6.20 -13.34 11.55
C GLU A 197 4.85 -12.92 10.95
N ASP A 198 3.88 -12.48 11.78
CA ASP A 198 2.57 -12.06 11.33
C ASP A 198 2.57 -10.71 10.58
N PHE A 199 3.70 -9.96 10.62
CA PHE A 199 3.89 -8.67 9.94
C PHE A 199 4.94 -8.73 8.83
N VAL A 200 5.32 -9.93 8.43
CA VAL A 200 6.27 -10.19 7.33
C VAL A 200 5.50 -10.60 6.08
N ILE A 201 5.87 -10.04 4.95
CA ILE A 201 5.29 -10.31 3.63
C ILE A 201 6.25 -11.18 2.84
N ASN A 202 5.77 -12.27 2.27
CA ASN A 202 6.55 -13.11 1.36
C ASN A 202 6.75 -12.40 0.01
N ILE A 203 7.98 -12.37 -0.51
CA ILE A 203 8.27 -11.79 -1.83
C ILE A 203 8.51 -12.92 -2.83
N PRO A 204 7.59 -13.12 -3.79
CA PRO A 204 7.72 -14.14 -4.83
C PRO A 204 9.00 -13.98 -5.65
N ASP A 205 9.58 -15.09 -6.12
CA ASP A 205 10.82 -15.09 -6.93
C ASP A 205 10.71 -14.28 -8.22
N ALA A 206 9.49 -14.13 -8.72
CA ALA A 206 9.21 -13.32 -9.91
C ALA A 206 9.43 -11.82 -9.71
N ILE A 207 9.60 -11.33 -8.47
CA ILE A 207 9.82 -9.91 -8.14
C ILE A 207 11.28 -9.73 -7.73
N ASP A 208 12.00 -8.77 -8.34
CA ASP A 208 13.32 -8.35 -7.85
C ASP A 208 13.15 -7.71 -6.46
N LEU A 209 14.05 -8.05 -5.50
CA LEU A 209 13.98 -7.47 -4.14
C LEU A 209 14.06 -5.94 -4.16
N ALA A 210 14.78 -5.35 -5.10
CA ALA A 210 14.83 -3.90 -5.25
C ALA A 210 13.48 -3.29 -5.66
N GLU A 211 12.64 -4.06 -6.36
CA GLU A 211 11.30 -3.65 -6.79
C GLU A 211 10.22 -3.93 -5.74
N ALA A 212 10.54 -4.77 -4.74
CA ALA A 212 9.55 -5.20 -3.74
C ALA A 212 9.14 -4.09 -2.77
N GLY A 213 10.09 -3.25 -2.34
CA GLY A 213 9.83 -2.19 -1.35
C GLY A 213 8.60 -1.33 -1.66
N PRO A 214 8.51 -0.68 -2.83
CA PRO A 214 7.36 0.15 -3.19
C PRO A 214 6.02 -0.60 -3.26
N LEU A 215 6.04 -1.93 -3.40
CA LEU A 215 4.79 -2.71 -3.37
C LEU A 215 4.19 -2.78 -1.97
N LEU A 216 5.01 -2.67 -0.94
CA LEU A 216 4.63 -2.76 0.48
C LEU A 216 4.07 -1.45 1.05
N CYS A 217 4.13 -0.37 0.28
CA CYS A 217 3.57 0.92 0.65
C CYS A 217 2.71 1.49 -0.49
N ALA A 218 3.33 1.91 -1.59
CA ALA A 218 2.62 2.60 -2.66
C ALA A 218 1.61 1.71 -3.38
N ALA A 219 1.97 0.45 -3.71
CA ALA A 219 1.04 -0.44 -4.41
C ALA A 219 -0.16 -0.78 -3.53
N ILE A 220 0.03 -1.21 -2.28
CA ILE A 220 -1.08 -1.52 -1.37
C ILE A 220 -1.95 -0.27 -1.12
N THR A 221 -1.35 0.91 -0.96
CA THR A 221 -2.08 2.16 -0.72
C THR A 221 -3.06 2.49 -1.84
N VAL A 222 -2.73 2.16 -3.09
CA VAL A 222 -3.62 2.39 -4.23
C VAL A 222 -4.46 1.18 -4.59
N TYR A 223 -3.99 -0.05 -4.33
CA TYR A 223 -4.71 -1.29 -4.62
C TYR A 223 -5.93 -1.47 -3.69
N SER A 224 -5.76 -1.22 -2.40
CA SER A 224 -6.83 -1.32 -1.40
C SER A 224 -8.09 -0.53 -1.82
N PRO A 225 -8.03 0.79 -2.11
CA PRO A 225 -9.21 1.52 -2.56
C PRO A 225 -9.72 1.07 -3.94
N LEU A 226 -8.87 0.68 -4.89
CA LEU A 226 -9.32 0.14 -6.17
C LEU A 226 -10.18 -1.12 -5.95
N ARG A 227 -9.77 -2.01 -5.06
CA ARG A 227 -10.54 -3.21 -4.69
C ARG A 227 -11.80 -2.88 -3.89
N ARG A 228 -11.68 -1.99 -2.90
CA ARG A 228 -12.77 -1.58 -2.01
C ARG A 228 -13.95 -0.99 -2.79
N TRP A 229 -13.69 -0.17 -3.79
CA TRP A 229 -14.74 0.47 -4.62
C TRP A 229 -15.04 -0.29 -5.91
N GLY A 230 -14.61 -1.56 -6.00
CA GLY A 230 -15.04 -2.49 -7.04
C GLY A 230 -14.55 -2.14 -8.43
N VAL A 231 -13.31 -1.61 -8.55
CA VAL A 231 -12.68 -1.42 -9.85
C VAL A 231 -12.51 -2.77 -10.55
N SER A 232 -13.03 -2.86 -11.77
CA SER A 232 -13.14 -4.12 -12.51
C SER A 232 -13.34 -3.83 -14.01
N PRO A 233 -13.35 -4.85 -14.89
CA PRO A 233 -13.60 -4.65 -16.33
C PRO A 233 -14.86 -3.84 -16.61
N GLY A 234 -14.73 -2.86 -17.51
CA GLY A 234 -15.82 -1.96 -17.92
C GLY A 234 -16.02 -0.74 -17.02
N LYS A 235 -15.31 -0.62 -15.89
CA LYS A 235 -15.31 0.58 -15.06
C LYS A 235 -14.40 1.65 -15.67
N LYS A 236 -14.84 2.91 -15.63
CA LYS A 236 -14.03 4.07 -15.98
C LYS A 236 -13.49 4.73 -14.71
N VAL A 237 -12.18 4.83 -14.62
CA VAL A 237 -11.48 5.27 -13.42
C VAL A 237 -10.61 6.48 -13.71
N VAL A 238 -10.69 7.49 -12.86
CA VAL A 238 -9.77 8.63 -12.86
C VAL A 238 -8.65 8.39 -11.86
N ILE A 239 -7.42 8.59 -12.30
CA ILE A 239 -6.26 8.73 -11.42
C ILE A 239 -5.81 10.19 -11.47
N VAL A 240 -5.87 10.86 -10.32
CA VAL A 240 -5.38 12.24 -10.18
C VAL A 240 -3.97 12.21 -9.62
N GLY A 241 -3.03 12.76 -10.40
CA GLY A 241 -1.60 12.72 -10.09
C GLY A 241 -0.88 11.54 -10.76
N MET A 242 0.34 11.81 -11.24
CA MET A 242 1.21 10.84 -11.92
C MET A 242 2.60 10.84 -11.29
N GLY A 243 2.62 10.61 -9.97
CA GLY A 243 3.84 10.43 -9.17
C GLY A 243 4.08 8.97 -8.80
N GLY A 244 4.79 8.71 -7.70
CA GLY A 244 5.07 7.37 -7.19
C GLY A 244 3.81 6.51 -7.01
N LEU A 245 2.80 7.01 -6.29
CA LEU A 245 1.53 6.31 -6.13
C LEU A 245 0.77 6.23 -7.46
N GLY A 246 0.72 7.35 -8.22
CA GLY A 246 -0.08 7.46 -9.43
C GLY A 246 0.31 6.45 -10.51
N HIS A 247 1.61 6.22 -10.74
CA HIS A 247 2.05 5.26 -11.77
C HIS A 247 1.64 3.82 -11.42
N LEU A 248 1.73 3.43 -10.14
CA LEU A 248 1.24 2.12 -9.69
C LEU A 248 -0.28 2.04 -9.72
N ALA A 249 -0.98 3.14 -9.40
CA ALA A 249 -2.44 3.21 -9.53
C ALA A 249 -2.91 2.96 -10.97
N VAL A 250 -2.22 3.56 -11.96
CA VAL A 250 -2.52 3.33 -13.39
C VAL A 250 -2.29 1.87 -13.77
N LYS A 251 -1.11 1.32 -13.44
CA LYS A 251 -0.77 -0.09 -13.75
C LYS A 251 -1.77 -1.07 -13.11
N LEU A 252 -2.10 -0.85 -11.83
CA LEU A 252 -3.02 -1.72 -11.08
C LEU A 252 -4.47 -1.61 -11.59
N ALA A 253 -4.97 -0.39 -11.81
CA ALA A 253 -6.32 -0.19 -12.33
C ALA A 253 -6.49 -0.77 -13.75
N ALA A 254 -5.48 -0.61 -14.61
CA ALA A 254 -5.46 -1.22 -15.94
C ALA A 254 -5.42 -2.75 -15.87
N ALA A 255 -4.63 -3.33 -14.99
CA ALA A 255 -4.56 -4.79 -14.77
C ALA A 255 -5.87 -5.35 -14.18
N LEU A 256 -6.62 -4.56 -13.42
CA LEU A 256 -7.99 -4.90 -12.97
C LEU A 256 -9.02 -4.78 -14.10
N GLY A 257 -8.62 -4.36 -15.31
CA GLY A 257 -9.47 -4.26 -16.49
C GLY A 257 -10.24 -2.95 -16.63
N ALA A 258 -9.94 -1.93 -15.84
CA ALA A 258 -10.59 -0.65 -15.93
C ALA A 258 -10.10 0.19 -17.14
N GLU A 259 -10.96 1.08 -17.63
CA GLU A 259 -10.57 2.16 -18.53
C GLU A 259 -10.03 3.33 -17.72
N VAL A 260 -8.71 3.54 -17.75
CA VAL A 260 -8.02 4.52 -16.91
C VAL A 260 -7.83 5.83 -17.65
N THR A 261 -8.26 6.92 -17.02
CA THR A 261 -7.93 8.31 -17.43
C THR A 261 -7.05 8.94 -16.36
N VAL A 262 -5.91 9.48 -16.75
CA VAL A 262 -4.96 10.15 -15.85
C VAL A 262 -5.12 11.66 -15.96
N PHE A 263 -5.20 12.34 -14.82
CA PHE A 263 -5.06 13.80 -14.73
C PHE A 263 -3.68 14.16 -14.18
N THR A 264 -2.91 14.90 -14.93
CA THR A 264 -1.56 15.33 -14.54
C THR A 264 -1.31 16.78 -14.94
N THR A 265 -0.48 17.48 -14.18
CA THR A 265 -0.01 18.84 -14.52
C THR A 265 1.26 18.83 -15.37
N SER A 266 1.80 17.64 -15.69
CA SER A 266 3.12 17.45 -16.33
C SER A 266 2.94 16.81 -17.71
N PRO A 267 3.05 17.58 -18.83
CA PRO A 267 2.91 17.03 -20.18
C PRO A 267 3.95 15.96 -20.54
N ASP A 268 5.14 16.04 -19.96
CA ASP A 268 6.23 15.07 -20.13
C ASP A 268 5.88 13.64 -19.66
N LYS A 269 4.83 13.50 -18.85
CA LYS A 269 4.36 12.20 -18.33
C LYS A 269 3.30 11.52 -19.19
N ILE A 270 2.87 12.11 -20.29
CA ILE A 270 1.79 11.57 -21.13
C ILE A 270 2.15 10.18 -21.67
N GLU A 271 3.34 10.05 -22.24
CA GLU A 271 3.77 8.79 -22.86
C GLU A 271 3.99 7.69 -21.80
N ASP A 272 4.51 8.03 -20.64
CA ASP A 272 4.64 7.09 -19.54
C ASP A 272 3.27 6.63 -19.01
N ALA A 273 2.32 7.53 -18.84
CA ALA A 273 0.97 7.17 -18.41
C ALA A 273 0.31 6.20 -19.38
N LYS A 274 0.44 6.43 -20.69
CA LYS A 274 -0.07 5.52 -21.71
C LYS A 274 0.66 4.17 -21.68
N ARG A 275 1.98 4.17 -21.54
CA ARG A 275 2.80 2.95 -21.41
C ARG A 275 2.39 2.12 -20.20
N PHE A 276 1.94 2.75 -19.12
CA PHE A 276 1.45 2.09 -17.91
C PHE A 276 0.01 1.58 -18.01
N GLY A 277 -0.71 1.92 -19.09
CA GLY A 277 -2.05 1.43 -19.35
C GLY A 277 -3.16 2.47 -19.29
N ALA A 278 -2.83 3.77 -19.18
CA ALA A 278 -3.83 4.81 -19.30
C ALA A 278 -4.39 4.87 -20.74
N LYS A 279 -5.73 4.86 -20.85
CA LYS A 279 -6.42 5.03 -22.13
C LYS A 279 -6.40 6.50 -22.56
N GLU A 280 -6.53 7.41 -21.61
CA GLU A 280 -6.54 8.85 -21.84
C GLU A 280 -5.68 9.56 -20.79
N VAL A 281 -5.06 10.67 -21.18
CA VAL A 281 -4.31 11.55 -20.29
C VAL A 281 -4.81 12.98 -20.52
N VAL A 282 -5.19 13.63 -19.45
CA VAL A 282 -5.72 14.99 -19.44
C VAL A 282 -4.74 15.90 -18.71
N ILE A 283 -4.33 16.97 -19.33
CA ILE A 283 -3.48 17.97 -18.66
C ILE A 283 -4.38 18.87 -17.81
N ASN A 284 -4.10 18.83 -16.52
CA ASN A 284 -4.79 19.62 -15.49
C ASN A 284 -4.01 20.93 -15.27
N GLU A 285 -4.29 21.92 -16.08
CA GLU A 285 -3.74 23.26 -15.99
C GLU A 285 -4.81 24.28 -15.57
N GLU A 286 -4.38 25.45 -15.13
CA GLU A 286 -5.29 26.51 -14.73
C GLU A 286 -6.21 26.90 -15.89
N GLY A 287 -7.54 26.92 -15.65
CA GLY A 287 -8.54 27.22 -16.66
C GLY A 287 -8.92 26.06 -17.58
N ALA A 288 -8.41 24.85 -17.36
CA ALA A 288 -8.79 23.68 -18.15
C ALA A 288 -10.29 23.37 -18.03
N ASP A 289 -10.95 23.11 -19.17
CA ASP A 289 -12.37 22.77 -19.25
C ASP A 289 -12.59 21.25 -19.34
N PHE A 290 -13.12 20.66 -18.28
CA PHE A 290 -13.46 19.24 -18.21
C PHE A 290 -14.96 18.95 -18.48
N SER A 291 -15.71 19.90 -19.00
CA SER A 291 -17.17 19.79 -19.21
C SER A 291 -17.59 18.56 -20.02
N LYS A 292 -16.77 18.14 -20.99
CA LYS A 292 -17.00 16.95 -21.83
C LYS A 292 -16.85 15.62 -21.08
N LEU A 293 -16.23 15.65 -19.90
CA LEU A 293 -15.98 14.47 -19.07
C LEU A 293 -16.95 14.36 -17.89
N LYS A 294 -17.93 15.28 -17.77
CA LYS A 294 -18.95 15.23 -16.72
C LYS A 294 -19.68 13.91 -16.70
N HIS A 295 -19.84 13.36 -15.49
CA HIS A 295 -20.58 12.12 -15.21
C HIS A 295 -20.06 10.90 -16.01
N ALA A 296 -18.78 10.88 -16.35
CA ALA A 296 -18.18 9.82 -17.14
C ALA A 296 -17.58 8.67 -16.30
N PHE A 297 -17.21 8.93 -15.03
CA PHE A 297 -16.35 8.02 -14.26
C PHE A 297 -17.07 7.35 -13.10
N ASP A 298 -16.72 6.07 -12.87
CA ASP A 298 -17.26 5.22 -11.81
C ASP A 298 -16.50 5.38 -10.49
N PHE A 299 -15.24 5.85 -10.54
CA PHE A 299 -14.38 6.04 -9.38
C PHE A 299 -13.26 7.02 -9.71
N ALA A 300 -12.83 7.79 -8.72
CA ALA A 300 -11.63 8.61 -8.80
C ALA A 300 -10.71 8.33 -7.63
N LEU A 301 -9.42 8.14 -7.93
CA LEU A 301 -8.34 7.96 -6.96
C LEU A 301 -7.38 9.14 -7.04
N ASP A 302 -7.28 9.89 -5.95
CA ASP A 302 -6.41 11.05 -5.84
C ASP A 302 -5.14 10.71 -5.06
N THR A 303 -4.02 10.78 -5.76
CA THR A 303 -2.68 10.44 -5.25
C THR A 303 -1.82 11.67 -4.95
N VAL A 304 -2.39 12.87 -5.09
CA VAL A 304 -1.66 14.15 -4.91
C VAL A 304 -1.42 14.41 -3.44
N PRO A 305 -0.15 14.53 -2.99
CA PRO A 305 0.20 14.61 -1.57
C PRO A 305 0.14 16.05 -0.98
N TYR A 306 -0.40 17.01 -1.69
CA TYR A 306 -0.49 18.40 -1.25
C TYR A 306 -1.88 18.98 -1.50
N LYS A 307 -2.13 20.14 -0.88
CA LYS A 307 -3.39 20.87 -1.08
C LYS A 307 -3.59 21.26 -2.54
N HIS A 308 -4.74 20.92 -3.10
CA HIS A 308 -5.17 21.32 -4.43
C HIS A 308 -6.71 21.37 -4.49
N ASP A 309 -7.27 22.01 -5.50
CA ASP A 309 -8.72 22.10 -5.66
C ASP A 309 -9.29 20.75 -6.16
N LEU A 310 -10.25 20.20 -5.39
CA LEU A 310 -10.97 18.97 -5.74
C LEU A 310 -12.23 19.23 -6.56
N ASN A 311 -12.73 20.47 -6.57
CA ASN A 311 -14.01 20.83 -7.21
C ASN A 311 -14.07 20.56 -8.72
N PRO A 312 -12.98 20.66 -9.50
CA PRO A 312 -13.01 20.28 -10.92
C PRO A 312 -13.26 18.79 -11.17
N PHE A 313 -12.93 17.91 -10.21
CA PHE A 313 -12.99 16.47 -10.39
C PHE A 313 -14.29 15.83 -9.93
N ILE A 314 -14.97 16.39 -8.91
CA ILE A 314 -16.22 15.82 -8.39
C ILE A 314 -17.32 15.73 -9.45
N PRO A 315 -17.54 16.76 -10.31
CA PRO A 315 -18.55 16.69 -11.37
C PRO A 315 -18.27 15.66 -12.48
N LEU A 316 -17.05 15.11 -12.52
CA LEU A 316 -16.68 14.06 -13.49
C LEU A 316 -17.28 12.70 -13.11
N LEU A 317 -17.65 12.54 -11.83
CA LEU A 317 -18.17 11.29 -11.27
C LEU A 317 -19.62 11.05 -11.72
N LYS A 318 -19.94 9.80 -12.02
CA LYS A 318 -21.32 9.31 -12.16
C LYS A 318 -22.05 9.43 -10.83
N ARG A 319 -23.38 9.30 -10.86
CA ARG A 319 -24.17 9.16 -9.63
C ARG A 319 -23.68 7.97 -8.80
N ASP A 320 -23.62 8.13 -7.49
CA ASP A 320 -23.18 7.12 -6.51
C ASP A 320 -21.70 6.78 -6.58
N ALA A 321 -20.90 7.49 -7.38
CA ALA A 321 -19.47 7.26 -7.46
C ALA A 321 -18.71 7.95 -6.32
N THR A 322 -17.50 7.48 -6.07
CA THR A 322 -16.64 7.95 -4.97
C THR A 322 -15.38 8.61 -5.50
N TYR A 323 -15.04 9.75 -4.91
CA TYR A 323 -13.71 10.36 -4.98
C TYR A 323 -12.92 9.96 -3.75
N CYS A 324 -11.86 9.17 -3.92
CA CYS A 324 -11.06 8.66 -2.82
C CYS A 324 -9.67 9.31 -2.82
N ARG A 325 -9.25 9.83 -1.67
CA ARG A 325 -7.88 10.36 -1.48
C ARG A 325 -6.99 9.38 -0.76
N VAL A 326 -5.77 9.24 -1.27
CA VAL A 326 -4.66 8.51 -0.64
C VAL A 326 -3.41 9.37 -0.52
N GLY A 327 -3.32 10.47 -1.29
CA GLY A 327 -2.27 11.47 -1.13
C GLY A 327 -2.52 12.32 0.12
N VAL A 328 -1.56 12.36 1.03
CA VAL A 328 -1.62 13.16 2.27
C VAL A 328 -0.41 14.07 2.36
N GLY A 329 -0.65 15.38 2.51
CA GLY A 329 0.34 16.39 2.81
C GLY A 329 0.54 16.58 4.31
N THR A 330 0.49 17.83 4.78
CA THR A 330 0.55 18.13 6.22
C THR A 330 -0.82 17.98 6.87
N VAL A 331 -0.86 17.75 8.19
CA VAL A 331 -2.12 17.60 8.95
C VAL A 331 -2.99 18.87 8.97
N VAL A 332 -2.41 20.03 8.65
CA VAL A 332 -3.11 21.31 8.59
C VAL A 332 -3.72 21.60 7.21
N ASP A 333 -3.41 20.80 6.20
CA ASP A 333 -3.97 20.98 4.86
C ASP A 333 -5.46 20.64 4.86
N SER A 334 -6.27 21.59 4.39
CA SER A 334 -7.71 21.40 4.22
C SER A 334 -8.11 21.75 2.79
N ASN A 335 -9.15 21.08 2.29
CA ASN A 335 -9.75 21.37 0.99
C ASN A 335 -11.20 21.83 1.17
N GLU A 336 -11.58 22.87 0.45
CA GLU A 336 -12.96 23.28 0.35
C GLU A 336 -13.66 22.52 -0.76
N ILE A 337 -14.86 22.00 -0.50
CA ILE A 337 -15.63 21.23 -1.46
C ILE A 337 -17.01 21.86 -1.59
N GLY A 338 -17.39 22.13 -2.85
CA GLY A 338 -18.73 22.59 -3.18
C GLY A 338 -19.77 21.53 -2.84
N GLN A 339 -20.59 21.77 -1.83
CA GLN A 339 -21.58 20.80 -1.32
C GLN A 339 -22.56 20.34 -2.41
N MET A 340 -22.96 21.25 -3.33
CA MET A 340 -23.86 20.91 -4.43
C MET A 340 -23.30 19.81 -5.32
N ASN A 341 -21.99 19.78 -5.55
CA ASN A 341 -21.37 18.76 -6.37
C ASN A 341 -21.57 17.35 -5.80
N LEU A 342 -21.59 17.22 -4.45
CA LEU A 342 -21.84 15.94 -3.78
C LEU A 342 -23.34 15.60 -3.74
N VAL A 343 -24.18 16.57 -3.41
CA VAL A 343 -25.61 16.36 -3.17
C VAL A 343 -26.37 15.98 -4.45
N LEU A 344 -26.11 16.68 -5.55
CA LEU A 344 -26.87 16.49 -6.81
C LEU A 344 -26.75 15.10 -7.40
N TYR A 345 -25.60 14.44 -7.22
CA TYR A 345 -25.34 13.11 -7.78
C TYR A 345 -25.07 12.04 -6.72
N ARG A 346 -25.32 12.35 -5.45
CA ARG A 346 -25.12 11.44 -4.31
C ARG A 346 -23.70 10.86 -4.29
N ASN A 347 -22.72 11.69 -4.64
CA ASN A 347 -21.32 11.31 -4.64
C ASN A 347 -20.75 11.27 -3.22
N ALA A 348 -19.73 10.46 -3.02
CA ALA A 348 -18.99 10.36 -1.76
C ALA A 348 -17.56 10.90 -1.91
N LEU A 349 -17.08 11.58 -0.87
CA LEU A 349 -15.66 11.83 -0.66
C LEU A 349 -15.16 10.87 0.41
N ALA A 350 -14.11 10.16 0.12
CA ALA A 350 -13.53 9.14 0.99
C ALA A 350 -12.01 9.28 1.09
N GLY A 351 -11.43 8.62 2.09
CA GLY A 351 -10.01 8.39 2.22
C GLY A 351 -9.71 6.90 2.38
N SER A 352 -8.48 6.51 2.09
CA SER A 352 -7.97 5.16 2.34
C SER A 352 -6.53 5.25 2.81
N ASN A 353 -6.17 4.42 3.79
CA ASN A 353 -4.84 4.42 4.39
C ASN A 353 -4.24 3.02 4.25
N THR A 354 -3.27 2.86 3.34
CA THR A 354 -2.57 1.58 3.10
C THR A 354 -3.53 0.38 3.13
N GLY A 355 -3.11 -0.79 3.59
CA GLY A 355 -3.95 -1.98 3.77
C GLY A 355 -3.47 -2.84 4.93
N GLY A 356 -4.24 -3.87 5.28
CA GLY A 356 -3.85 -4.88 6.25
C GLY A 356 -2.76 -5.81 5.71
N ILE A 357 -2.26 -6.70 6.56
CA ILE A 357 -1.14 -7.58 6.20
C ILE A 357 -1.53 -8.55 5.08
N GLN A 358 -2.68 -9.20 5.17
CA GLN A 358 -3.13 -10.11 4.13
C GLN A 358 -3.40 -9.38 2.81
N GLU A 359 -4.02 -8.20 2.86
CA GLU A 359 -4.27 -7.39 1.67
C GLU A 359 -2.97 -6.92 1.02
N THR A 360 -1.91 -6.66 1.83
CA THR A 360 -0.57 -6.35 1.34
C THR A 360 0.05 -7.56 0.63
N GLN A 361 -0.07 -8.77 1.20
CA GLN A 361 0.37 -10.00 0.53
C GLN A 361 -0.37 -10.22 -0.79
N ASP A 362 -1.70 -10.10 -0.79
CA ASP A 362 -2.53 -10.23 -2.00
C ASP A 362 -2.12 -9.22 -3.08
N THR A 363 -1.72 -8.01 -2.68
CA THR A 363 -1.22 -6.97 -3.60
C THR A 363 0.10 -7.38 -4.23
N VAL A 364 1.05 -7.88 -3.44
CA VAL A 364 2.34 -8.36 -3.93
C VAL A 364 2.15 -9.54 -4.90
N ASP A 365 1.29 -10.50 -4.54
CA ASP A 365 0.99 -11.66 -5.37
C ASP A 365 0.28 -11.25 -6.68
N PHE A 366 -0.65 -10.30 -6.62
CA PHE A 366 -1.28 -9.72 -7.80
C PHE A 366 -0.27 -9.02 -8.72
N CYS A 367 0.67 -8.27 -8.16
CA CYS A 367 1.75 -7.65 -8.91
C CYS A 367 2.68 -8.69 -9.56
N ALA A 368 3.01 -9.77 -8.85
CA ALA A 368 3.82 -10.87 -9.39
C ALA A 368 3.13 -11.53 -10.58
N LEU A 369 1.86 -11.91 -10.42
CA LEU A 369 1.06 -12.59 -11.44
C LEU A 369 0.87 -11.74 -12.71
N ASN A 370 0.60 -10.45 -12.55
CA ASN A 370 0.33 -9.53 -13.65
C ASN A 370 1.58 -8.80 -14.15
N LYS A 371 2.78 -9.18 -13.67
CA LYS A 371 4.06 -8.58 -14.04
C LYS A 371 4.10 -7.05 -13.81
N ILE A 372 3.39 -6.56 -12.79
CA ILE A 372 3.40 -5.16 -12.41
C ILE A 372 4.66 -4.91 -11.59
N ARG A 373 5.42 -3.89 -11.98
CA ARG A 373 6.66 -3.48 -11.30
C ARG A 373 6.67 -1.96 -11.13
N PRO A 374 7.22 -1.46 -10.02
CA PRO A 374 7.47 -0.03 -9.89
C PRO A 374 8.59 0.40 -10.84
N GLU A 375 8.57 1.65 -11.26
CA GLU A 375 9.73 2.27 -11.89
C GLU A 375 10.66 2.75 -10.78
N ILE A 376 11.88 2.23 -10.71
CA ILE A 376 12.82 2.51 -9.63
C ILE A 376 14.17 3.03 -10.13
N THR A 377 14.84 3.81 -9.28
CA THR A 377 16.27 4.15 -9.40
C THR A 377 16.99 3.64 -8.16
N LYS A 378 18.07 2.87 -8.35
CA LYS A 378 18.88 2.38 -7.24
C LYS A 378 19.88 3.45 -6.82
N ILE A 379 19.92 3.73 -5.54
CA ILE A 379 20.88 4.66 -4.92
C ILE A 379 21.70 3.95 -3.84
N SER A 380 22.81 4.53 -3.44
CA SER A 380 23.53 4.08 -2.24
C SER A 380 22.92 4.69 -0.98
N MET A 381 23.22 4.12 0.19
CA MET A 381 22.81 4.65 1.50
C MET A 381 23.21 6.14 1.69
N ASN A 382 24.37 6.54 1.17
CA ASN A 382 24.82 7.95 1.23
C ASN A 382 24.01 8.87 0.28
N GLY A 383 23.22 8.32 -0.63
CA GLY A 383 22.38 9.08 -1.57
C GLY A 383 21.03 9.52 -1.01
N ILE A 384 20.68 9.11 0.22
CA ILE A 384 19.36 9.39 0.81
C ILE A 384 19.05 10.89 0.89
N ASP A 385 19.99 11.72 1.31
CA ASP A 385 19.77 13.17 1.42
C ASP A 385 19.53 13.83 0.07
N GLU A 386 20.21 13.37 -0.98
CA GLU A 386 19.99 13.86 -2.33
C GLU A 386 18.65 13.39 -2.89
N ALA A 387 18.27 12.14 -2.60
CA ALA A 387 16.95 11.61 -2.90
C ALA A 387 15.86 12.48 -2.26
N TRP A 388 15.96 12.76 -0.98
CA TRP A 388 15.01 13.61 -0.25
C TRP A 388 14.91 15.03 -0.81
N LYS A 389 16.02 15.62 -1.26
CA LYS A 389 15.99 16.93 -1.95
C LYS A 389 15.17 16.84 -3.24
N ARG A 390 15.41 15.82 -4.08
CA ARG A 390 14.64 15.62 -5.31
C ARG A 390 13.16 15.51 -5.03
N PHE A 391 12.76 14.68 -4.05
CA PHE A 391 11.37 14.54 -3.63
C PHE A 391 10.75 15.86 -3.12
N SER A 392 11.53 16.67 -2.39
CA SER A 392 11.04 17.90 -1.76
C SER A 392 10.96 19.10 -2.70
N THR A 393 11.84 19.18 -3.71
CA THR A 393 11.94 20.33 -4.65
C THR A 393 11.04 20.19 -5.86
N SER A 394 10.55 19.00 -6.14
CA SER A 394 9.65 18.74 -7.24
C SER A 394 8.25 19.28 -6.98
N LYS A 395 8.06 20.60 -7.17
CA LYS A 395 6.73 21.24 -7.16
C LYS A 395 5.77 20.70 -8.24
N ARG A 396 6.25 19.89 -9.18
CA ARG A 396 5.51 19.33 -10.30
C ARG A 396 5.42 17.81 -10.29
N GLY A 397 5.70 17.16 -9.14
CA GLY A 397 5.82 15.71 -9.11
C GLY A 397 7.18 15.24 -9.65
N ILE A 398 7.56 14.03 -9.32
CA ILE A 398 8.84 13.38 -9.56
C ILE A 398 9.31 13.62 -11.00
N ASP A 399 10.59 13.97 -11.18
CA ASP A 399 11.27 13.95 -12.47
C ASP A 399 11.00 12.61 -13.17
N SER A 400 10.69 12.65 -14.45
CA SER A 400 10.29 11.49 -15.26
C SER A 400 11.33 10.36 -15.27
N SER A 401 12.54 10.62 -14.82
CA SER A 401 13.64 9.64 -14.80
C SER A 401 13.71 8.74 -13.57
N SER A 402 12.99 9.04 -12.47
CA SER A 402 12.98 8.21 -11.26
C SER A 402 11.69 8.36 -10.48
N ILE A 403 10.78 7.43 -10.68
CA ILE A 403 9.49 7.42 -10.00
C ILE A 403 9.63 6.91 -8.56
N TRP A 404 10.65 6.11 -8.28
CA TRP A 404 10.94 5.57 -6.95
C TRP A 404 12.43 5.38 -6.73
N GLU A 405 12.93 5.77 -5.57
CA GLU A 405 14.33 5.53 -5.20
C GLU A 405 14.42 4.42 -4.17
N VAL A 406 15.28 3.47 -4.42
CA VAL A 406 15.52 2.31 -3.55
C VAL A 406 16.99 2.29 -3.21
N TYR A 407 17.33 2.33 -1.94
CA TYR A 407 18.71 2.26 -1.55
C TYR A 407 19.15 0.84 -1.22
N ASN A 408 20.40 0.52 -1.55
CA ASN A 408 21.03 -0.73 -1.20
C ASN A 408 21.64 -0.61 0.20
N ALA A 409 21.24 -1.46 1.12
CA ALA A 409 21.71 -1.50 2.50
C ALA A 409 23.08 -2.19 2.70
N ILE A 410 23.75 -2.61 1.60
CA ILE A 410 25.03 -3.34 1.64
C ILE A 410 26.15 -2.47 1.10
#